data_b8a890b4470d856ca3ade574fbefe4cc
#
_entry.id   b8a890b4470d856ca3ade574fbefe4cc
#
_cell.length_a   1.000
_cell.length_b   1.000
_cell.length_c   1.000
_cell.angle_alpha   90.00
_cell.angle_beta   90.00
_cell.angle_gamma   90.00
#
_symmetry.space_group_name_H-M   'P 1'
#
loop_
_entity.id
_entity.type
_entity.pdbx_description
1 polymer ?
#
loop_
_entity_poly.entity_id
_entity_poly.type
_entity_poly.pdbx_seq_one_letter_code
_entity_poly.pdbx_strand_id
1 'polypeptide(L)'
;MTAMETPATPAPAPVVPDRASAAKLIKWSVAVLVLLAILIAGIYFWHQSQLYVSTDNSYVNANRIEMAAQVSGPVTAIHVQDQQAVQQGEVLFEIDPQSYQLAVDAAEAQLDLAYQASSQDKAAVAAARALVTQRTAELTNAQSNERRSKELTEQKLISKQTAETVETEARTAAAAVSASQANLEQALSALGKAGANNATVRSAAAKLAQAKLDLSHTKVLAPASGVIANFELRPGSMVQGGVPIFTVIGDSEYWVDANFKETELRRVKPGQKATIVVDMYRDHEFKGEVQSLSGGSGQAFSLLPAQNATGNWVKVTQRVPVRVRVLNPDAEHPLRIGTTATVRVEAPE
;
A
#
# COMPACT_ATOMS: atom_id res chain seq x y z
N MET A 1 17.71 35.03 133.19
CA MET A 1 16.98 35.80 132.22
C MET A 1 17.44 35.30 130.87
N THR A 2 16.68 34.46 130.29
CA THR A 2 17.02 33.63 129.10
C THR A 2 16.29 34.14 127.90
N ALA A 3 17.05 34.55 126.88
CA ALA A 3 16.47 34.99 125.59
C ALA A 3 16.22 33.75 124.67
N MET A 4 15.06 33.67 124.16
CA MET A 4 14.60 32.62 123.31
C MET A 4 14.91 32.96 121.82
N GLU A 5 15.75 32.18 121.16
CA GLU A 5 16.02 32.25 119.73
C GLU A 5 14.91 31.54 118.96
N THR A 6 14.45 32.27 117.93
CA THR A 6 13.39 31.75 116.99
C THR A 6 14.15 31.15 115.77
N PRO A 7 13.82 29.93 115.35
CA PRO A 7 14.49 29.35 114.13
C PRO A 7 13.95 29.93 112.86
N ALA A 8 14.89 30.26 111.95
CA ALA A 8 14.65 30.75 110.61
C ALA A 8 14.17 29.67 109.66
N THR A 9 13.10 29.96 108.86
CA THR A 9 12.55 29.10 107.82
C THR A 9 13.47 29.07 106.58
N PRO A 10 13.79 27.87 106.05
CA PRO A 10 14.66 27.78 104.83
C PRO A 10 13.86 28.19 103.58
N ALA A 11 14.56 28.92 102.72
CA ALA A 11 14.06 29.40 101.39
C ALA A 11 13.86 28.23 100.44
N PRO A 12 12.86 28.25 99.51
CA PRO A 12 12.63 27.21 98.48
C PRO A 12 13.75 27.17 97.48
N ALA A 13 14.25 25.98 97.12
CA ALA A 13 15.27 25.71 96.13
C ALA A 13 14.75 26.01 94.70
N PRO A 14 15.57 26.49 93.80
CA PRO A 14 15.16 26.76 92.42
C PRO A 14 14.83 25.45 91.66
N VAL A 15 13.67 25.39 91.06
CA VAL A 15 13.21 24.29 90.17
C VAL A 15 13.99 24.35 88.89
N VAL A 16 14.98 23.44 88.72
CA VAL A 16 15.72 23.25 87.48
C VAL A 16 14.83 22.49 86.50
N PRO A 17 14.48 23.01 85.30
CA PRO A 17 13.65 22.29 84.34
C PRO A 17 14.42 21.02 83.84
N ASP A 18 13.75 19.91 83.93
CA ASP A 18 14.27 18.59 83.51
C ASP A 18 14.56 18.56 81.99
N ARG A 19 15.84 18.78 81.62
CA ARG A 19 16.33 18.74 80.21
C ARG A 19 16.12 17.34 79.55
N ALA A 20 15.84 16.30 80.28
CA ALA A 20 15.64 14.94 79.80
C ALA A 20 14.28 14.76 79.11
N SER A 21 13.25 15.50 79.49
CA SER A 21 11.91 15.43 78.93
C SER A 21 11.84 16.15 77.55
N ALA A 22 12.55 17.29 77.42
CA ALA A 22 12.60 18.03 76.14
C ALA A 22 13.34 17.24 75.03
N ALA A 23 14.44 16.55 75.36
CA ALA A 23 15.19 15.71 74.45
C ALA A 23 14.38 14.47 73.94
N LYS A 24 13.52 13.92 74.76
CA LYS A 24 12.58 12.83 74.39
C LYS A 24 11.48 13.35 73.46
N LEU A 25 10.89 14.50 73.74
CA LEU A 25 9.88 15.15 72.88
C LEU A 25 10.43 15.50 71.50
N ILE A 26 11.66 16.02 71.43
CA ILE A 26 12.36 16.33 70.15
C ILE A 26 12.63 15.03 69.38
N LYS A 27 13.07 13.94 70.01
CA LYS A 27 13.26 12.65 69.34
C LYS A 27 11.96 12.09 68.84
N TRP A 28 10.88 12.18 69.58
CA TRP A 28 9.56 11.76 69.15
C TRP A 28 9.00 12.64 68.01
N SER A 29 9.15 13.95 68.02
CA SER A 29 8.74 14.83 66.96
C SER A 29 9.50 14.58 65.66
N VAL A 30 10.83 14.34 65.73
CA VAL A 30 11.64 13.96 64.57
C VAL A 30 11.21 12.60 64.02
N ALA A 31 10.93 11.60 64.90
CA ALA A 31 10.43 10.31 64.44
C ALA A 31 9.07 10.40 63.75
N VAL A 32 8.14 11.20 64.26
CA VAL A 32 6.83 11.48 63.64
C VAL A 32 7.01 12.19 62.30
N LEU A 33 7.93 13.14 62.19
CA LEU A 33 8.20 13.87 60.94
C LEU A 33 8.79 12.96 59.86
N VAL A 34 9.70 12.06 60.22
CA VAL A 34 10.26 11.04 59.33
C VAL A 34 9.19 10.06 58.89
N LEU A 35 8.30 9.59 59.79
CA LEU A 35 7.19 8.71 59.46
C LEU A 35 6.20 9.38 58.49
N LEU A 36 5.90 10.68 58.73
CA LEU A 36 5.04 11.47 57.85
C LEU A 36 5.69 11.66 56.43
N ALA A 37 6.99 11.89 56.39
CA ALA A 37 7.74 11.99 55.13
C ALA A 37 7.73 10.67 54.33
N ILE A 38 7.90 9.53 55.03
CA ILE A 38 7.81 8.20 54.40
C ILE A 38 6.36 7.93 53.93
N LEU A 39 5.35 8.32 54.71
CA LEU A 39 3.95 8.17 54.30
C LEU A 39 3.64 9.02 53.07
N ILE A 40 4.06 10.30 53.04
CA ILE A 40 3.89 11.19 51.88
C ILE A 40 4.63 10.63 50.64
N ALA A 41 5.88 10.18 50.81
CA ALA A 41 6.62 9.52 49.77
C ALA A 41 5.91 8.25 49.26
N GLY A 42 5.40 7.42 50.17
CA GLY A 42 4.62 6.24 49.85
C GLY A 42 3.34 6.54 49.06
N ILE A 43 2.58 7.54 49.49
CA ILE A 43 1.39 8.02 48.74
C ILE A 43 1.76 8.58 47.38
N TYR A 44 2.85 9.34 47.31
CA TYR A 44 3.34 9.92 46.05
C TYR A 44 3.75 8.79 45.07
N PHE A 45 4.55 7.82 45.50
CA PHE A 45 4.94 6.67 44.68
C PHE A 45 3.73 5.81 44.28
N TRP A 46 2.79 5.59 45.20
CA TRP A 46 1.56 4.84 44.93
C TRP A 46 0.70 5.55 43.85
N HIS A 47 0.50 6.87 44.01
CA HIS A 47 -0.22 7.67 43.01
C HIS A 47 0.50 7.67 41.66
N GLN A 48 1.85 7.82 41.65
CA GLN A 48 2.64 7.77 40.44
C GLN A 48 2.54 6.40 39.74
N SER A 49 2.51 5.30 40.48
CA SER A 49 2.37 3.97 39.90
C SER A 49 0.98 3.71 39.31
N GLN A 50 -0.02 4.43 39.75
CA GLN A 50 -1.39 4.38 39.23
C GLN A 50 -1.56 5.13 37.89
N LEU A 51 -0.66 6.07 37.55
CA LEU A 51 -0.74 6.87 36.32
C LEU A 51 -0.28 6.11 35.08
N TYR A 52 0.43 5.01 35.23
CA TYR A 52 1.01 4.27 34.14
C TYR A 52 0.54 2.81 34.10
N VAL A 53 0.31 2.32 32.90
CA VAL A 53 0.13 0.90 32.62
C VAL A 53 1.32 0.42 31.81
N SER A 54 2.01 -0.62 32.25
CA SER A 54 3.24 -1.08 31.58
C SER A 54 3.21 -2.57 31.27
N THR A 55 3.84 -2.94 30.17
CA THR A 55 4.07 -4.33 29.78
C THR A 55 5.49 -4.51 29.24
N ASP A 56 6.10 -5.63 29.58
CA ASP A 56 7.38 -6.14 29.08
C ASP A 56 7.19 -7.13 27.90
N ASN A 57 5.96 -7.58 27.70
CA ASN A 57 5.63 -8.49 26.61
C ASN A 57 5.24 -7.67 25.38
N SER A 58 6.25 -7.11 24.72
CA SER A 58 6.04 -6.30 23.53
C SER A 58 7.19 -6.48 22.53
N TYR A 59 6.85 -6.33 21.25
CA TYR A 59 7.77 -6.56 20.14
C TYR A 59 7.72 -5.41 19.16
N VAL A 60 8.90 -4.97 18.73
CA VAL A 60 9.05 -3.96 17.67
C VAL A 60 8.68 -4.59 16.33
N ASN A 61 7.87 -3.90 15.55
CA ASN A 61 7.46 -4.25 14.22
C ASN A 61 7.62 -3.07 13.25
N ALA A 62 7.68 -3.37 11.95
CA ALA A 62 7.66 -2.41 10.86
C ALA A 62 6.93 -3.01 9.66
N ASN A 63 6.67 -2.19 8.64
CA ASN A 63 6.13 -2.67 7.38
C ASN A 63 7.13 -3.63 6.71
N ARG A 64 6.68 -4.84 6.42
CA ARG A 64 7.43 -5.86 5.69
C ARG A 64 6.83 -6.03 4.32
N ILE A 65 7.65 -5.84 3.29
CA ILE A 65 7.25 -6.00 1.90
C ILE A 65 7.98 -7.23 1.37
N GLU A 66 7.24 -8.29 1.11
CA GLU A 66 7.76 -9.49 0.46
C GLU A 66 8.01 -9.18 -1.01
N MET A 67 9.28 -9.24 -1.40
CA MET A 67 9.71 -8.95 -2.77
C MET A 67 9.59 -10.19 -3.63
N ALA A 68 8.81 -10.07 -4.70
CA ALA A 68 8.69 -11.08 -5.75
C ALA A 68 9.00 -10.45 -7.11
N ALA A 69 9.63 -11.20 -7.99
CA ALA A 69 9.76 -10.80 -9.39
C ALA A 69 8.38 -10.80 -10.05
N GLN A 70 8.12 -9.88 -10.97
CA GLN A 70 6.87 -9.87 -11.74
C GLN A 70 6.96 -10.74 -12.99
N VAL A 71 8.18 -11.02 -13.44
CA VAL A 71 8.49 -11.85 -14.60
C VAL A 71 9.50 -12.97 -14.22
N SER A 72 9.49 -14.05 -14.97
CA SER A 72 10.34 -15.20 -14.68
C SER A 72 11.60 -15.18 -15.54
N GLY A 73 12.74 -15.64 -15.01
CA GLY A 73 13.97 -15.76 -15.79
C GLY A 73 15.20 -15.95 -14.91
N PRO A 74 16.37 -16.18 -15.51
CA PRO A 74 17.63 -16.24 -14.78
C PRO A 74 18.08 -14.84 -14.36
N VAL A 75 18.62 -14.72 -13.14
CA VAL A 75 19.21 -13.49 -12.63
C VAL A 75 20.58 -13.27 -13.26
N THR A 76 20.77 -12.11 -13.89
CA THR A 76 22.04 -11.73 -14.54
C THR A 76 22.94 -10.92 -13.63
N ALA A 77 22.37 -9.98 -12.89
CA ALA A 77 23.11 -9.10 -12.02
C ALA A 77 22.34 -8.85 -10.69
N ILE A 78 23.09 -8.65 -9.62
CA ILE A 78 22.60 -8.33 -8.29
C ILE A 78 23.36 -7.09 -7.83
N HIS A 79 22.62 -6.06 -7.42
CA HIS A 79 23.19 -4.76 -7.05
C HIS A 79 23.19 -4.51 -5.53
N VAL A 80 22.61 -5.43 -4.76
CA VAL A 80 22.39 -5.30 -3.33
C VAL A 80 22.84 -6.53 -2.57
N GLN A 81 23.03 -6.35 -1.25
CA GLN A 81 23.42 -7.44 -0.34
C GLN A 81 22.39 -7.59 0.78
N ASP A 82 22.43 -8.71 1.49
CA ASP A 82 21.63 -8.89 2.69
C ASP A 82 21.98 -7.83 3.74
N GLN A 83 20.97 -7.35 4.45
CA GLN A 83 21.05 -6.28 5.46
C GLN A 83 21.50 -4.90 4.94
N GLN A 84 21.53 -4.69 3.64
CA GLN A 84 21.83 -3.40 3.04
C GLN A 84 20.60 -2.48 3.10
N ALA A 85 20.84 -1.19 3.41
CA ALA A 85 19.83 -0.15 3.27
C ALA A 85 19.68 0.22 1.78
N VAL A 86 18.43 0.37 1.33
CA VAL A 86 18.06 0.72 -0.04
C VAL A 86 17.06 1.86 -0.07
N GLN A 87 17.08 2.64 -1.13
CA GLN A 87 16.12 3.72 -1.37
C GLN A 87 15.01 3.26 -2.31
N GLN A 88 13.83 3.89 -2.20
CA GLN A 88 12.74 3.65 -3.12
C GLN A 88 13.17 3.91 -4.58
N GLY A 89 12.90 2.95 -5.47
CA GLY A 89 13.26 3.02 -6.89
C GLY A 89 14.68 2.56 -7.22
N GLU A 90 15.49 2.18 -6.23
CA GLU A 90 16.82 1.59 -6.44
C GLU A 90 16.70 0.21 -7.09
N VAL A 91 17.60 -0.09 -8.06
CA VAL A 91 17.63 -1.41 -8.72
C VAL A 91 18.22 -2.44 -7.76
N LEU A 92 17.45 -3.47 -7.45
CA LEU A 92 17.87 -4.54 -6.54
C LEU A 92 18.60 -5.67 -7.29
N PHE A 93 18.01 -6.15 -8.37
CA PHE A 93 18.60 -7.15 -9.24
C PHE A 93 18.00 -7.08 -10.64
N GLU A 94 18.67 -7.72 -11.61
CA GLU A 94 18.24 -7.78 -12.99
C GLU A 94 18.03 -9.21 -13.43
N ILE A 95 16.95 -9.45 -14.17
CA ILE A 95 16.61 -10.71 -14.84
C ILE A 95 17.07 -10.58 -16.28
N ASP A 96 17.44 -11.66 -16.93
CA ASP A 96 17.86 -11.69 -18.34
C ASP A 96 16.79 -11.05 -19.25
N PRO A 97 17.06 -9.88 -19.84
CA PRO A 97 16.08 -9.17 -20.66
C PRO A 97 15.96 -9.71 -22.09
N GLN A 98 16.84 -10.66 -22.51
CA GLN A 98 16.99 -11.03 -23.92
C GLN A 98 15.68 -11.59 -24.50
N SER A 99 15.01 -12.50 -23.79
CA SER A 99 13.74 -13.08 -24.26
C SER A 99 12.61 -12.04 -24.32
N TYR A 100 12.60 -11.08 -23.38
CA TYR A 100 11.62 -9.99 -23.32
C TYR A 100 11.88 -8.94 -24.40
N GLN A 101 13.15 -8.65 -24.73
CA GLN A 101 13.50 -7.78 -25.85
C GLN A 101 13.03 -8.37 -27.17
N LEU A 102 13.27 -9.66 -27.41
CA LEU A 102 12.76 -10.35 -28.60
C LEU A 102 11.22 -10.31 -28.68
N ALA A 103 10.53 -10.41 -27.54
CA ALA A 103 9.07 -10.27 -27.52
C ALA A 103 8.61 -8.85 -27.87
N VAL A 104 9.34 -7.81 -27.45
CA VAL A 104 9.08 -6.42 -27.86
C VAL A 104 9.27 -6.26 -29.36
N ASP A 105 10.39 -6.74 -29.92
CA ASP A 105 10.69 -6.62 -31.36
C ASP A 105 9.62 -7.34 -32.20
N ALA A 106 9.18 -8.52 -31.77
CA ALA A 106 8.10 -9.26 -32.42
C ALA A 106 6.76 -8.52 -32.37
N ALA A 107 6.44 -7.88 -31.21
CA ALA A 107 5.21 -7.12 -31.05
C ALA A 107 5.25 -5.80 -31.86
N GLU A 108 6.42 -5.18 -32.02
CA GLU A 108 6.61 -4.01 -32.91
C GLU A 108 6.36 -4.38 -34.36
N ALA A 109 6.97 -5.47 -34.84
CA ALA A 109 6.72 -5.96 -36.19
C ALA A 109 5.22 -6.28 -36.43
N GLN A 110 4.53 -6.84 -35.43
CA GLN A 110 3.09 -7.12 -35.52
C GLN A 110 2.25 -5.83 -35.59
N LEU A 111 2.66 -4.78 -34.91
CA LEU A 111 2.01 -3.46 -34.99
C LEU A 111 2.20 -2.86 -36.37
N ASP A 112 3.39 -2.95 -36.96
CA ASP A 112 3.67 -2.45 -38.34
C ASP A 112 2.82 -3.19 -39.36
N LEU A 113 2.67 -4.52 -39.24
CA LEU A 113 1.77 -5.28 -40.12
C LEU A 113 0.32 -4.83 -39.99
N ALA A 114 -0.15 -4.53 -38.75
CA ALA A 114 -1.49 -4.02 -38.53
C ALA A 114 -1.73 -2.65 -39.18
N TYR A 115 -0.72 -1.75 -39.15
CA TYR A 115 -0.77 -0.47 -39.86
C TYR A 115 -0.79 -0.65 -41.37
N GLN A 116 0.01 -1.57 -41.93
CA GLN A 116 0.01 -1.89 -43.35
C GLN A 116 -1.36 -2.42 -43.81
N ALA A 117 -1.95 -3.34 -43.07
CA ALA A 117 -3.30 -3.86 -43.35
C ALA A 117 -4.35 -2.74 -43.33
N SER A 118 -4.35 -1.87 -42.31
CA SER A 118 -5.25 -0.72 -42.23
C SER A 118 -5.03 0.28 -43.41
N SER A 119 -3.80 0.41 -43.90
CA SER A 119 -3.50 1.24 -45.05
C SER A 119 -4.05 0.62 -46.37
N GLN A 120 -3.97 -0.70 -46.50
CA GLN A 120 -4.56 -1.44 -47.64
C GLN A 120 -6.08 -1.28 -47.64
N ASP A 121 -6.74 -1.43 -46.49
CA ASP A 121 -8.18 -1.22 -46.39
C ASP A 121 -8.61 0.19 -46.75
N LYS A 122 -7.83 1.21 -46.37
CA LYS A 122 -8.05 2.60 -46.79
C LYS A 122 -7.94 2.77 -48.30
N ALA A 123 -6.95 2.16 -48.92
CA ALA A 123 -6.79 2.19 -50.38
C ALA A 123 -7.96 1.50 -51.08
N ALA A 124 -8.45 0.37 -50.55
CA ALA A 124 -9.64 -0.31 -51.06
C ALA A 124 -10.90 0.55 -50.97
N VAL A 125 -11.11 1.27 -49.85
CA VAL A 125 -12.20 2.26 -49.73
C VAL A 125 -12.08 3.37 -50.76
N ALA A 126 -10.86 3.91 -51.00
CA ALA A 126 -10.63 4.95 -51.98
C ALA A 126 -10.98 4.47 -53.40
N ALA A 127 -10.55 3.26 -53.78
CA ALA A 127 -10.87 2.62 -55.04
C ALA A 127 -12.39 2.42 -55.23
N ALA A 128 -13.06 1.88 -54.19
CA ALA A 128 -14.52 1.69 -54.23
C ALA A 128 -15.28 3.02 -54.38
N ARG A 129 -14.83 4.10 -53.72
CA ARG A 129 -15.41 5.45 -53.90
C ARG A 129 -15.24 5.98 -55.31
N ALA A 130 -14.07 5.80 -55.91
CA ALA A 130 -13.83 6.20 -57.31
C ALA A 130 -14.77 5.47 -58.27
N LEU A 131 -14.99 4.15 -58.03
CA LEU A 131 -15.92 3.34 -58.82
C LEU A 131 -17.36 3.85 -58.72
N VAL A 132 -17.84 4.18 -57.46
CA VAL A 132 -19.17 4.79 -57.27
C VAL A 132 -19.28 6.10 -58.04
N THR A 133 -18.25 6.96 -58.03
CA THR A 133 -18.24 8.22 -58.78
C THR A 133 -18.34 7.99 -60.28
N GLN A 134 -17.58 7.04 -60.83
CA GLN A 134 -17.65 6.66 -62.26
C GLN A 134 -19.04 6.17 -62.63
N ARG A 135 -19.62 5.21 -61.88
CA ARG A 135 -20.96 4.63 -62.18
C ARG A 135 -22.08 5.69 -62.06
N THR A 136 -21.94 6.65 -61.17
CA THR A 136 -22.87 7.77 -61.02
C THR A 136 -22.83 8.70 -62.23
N ALA A 137 -21.64 8.99 -62.79
CA ALA A 137 -21.53 9.74 -64.05
C ALA A 137 -22.15 9.00 -65.22
N GLU A 138 -21.93 7.68 -65.33
CA GLU A 138 -22.53 6.84 -66.35
C GLU A 138 -24.08 6.86 -66.25
N LEU A 139 -24.64 6.74 -65.04
CA LEU A 139 -26.06 6.85 -64.76
C LEU A 139 -26.61 8.22 -65.17
N THR A 140 -25.93 9.30 -64.84
CA THR A 140 -26.31 10.68 -65.23
C THR A 140 -26.42 10.85 -66.74
N ASN A 141 -25.47 10.29 -67.51
CA ASN A 141 -25.49 10.29 -68.94
C ASN A 141 -26.67 9.44 -69.47
N ALA A 142 -26.90 8.22 -68.98
CA ALA A 142 -27.98 7.36 -69.37
C ALA A 142 -29.36 8.01 -69.11
N GLN A 143 -29.54 8.63 -67.95
CA GLN A 143 -30.78 9.36 -67.60
C GLN A 143 -31.02 10.57 -68.48
N SER A 144 -29.94 11.31 -68.88
CA SER A 144 -30.05 12.39 -69.82
C SER A 144 -30.49 11.91 -71.22
N ASN A 145 -29.98 10.75 -71.63
CA ASN A 145 -30.36 10.13 -72.89
C ASN A 145 -31.80 9.67 -72.85
N GLU A 146 -32.23 9.02 -71.77
CA GLU A 146 -33.61 8.55 -71.51
C GLU A 146 -34.58 9.73 -71.59
N ARG A 147 -34.31 10.85 -70.94
CA ARG A 147 -35.13 12.06 -70.98
C ARG A 147 -35.29 12.58 -72.38
N ARG A 148 -34.18 12.74 -73.13
CA ARG A 148 -34.20 13.16 -74.55
C ARG A 148 -34.98 12.18 -75.42
N SER A 149 -34.82 10.86 -75.18
CA SER A 149 -35.56 9.81 -75.93
C SER A 149 -37.07 9.89 -75.69
N LYS A 150 -37.51 10.11 -74.41
CA LYS A 150 -38.92 10.33 -74.08
C LYS A 150 -39.52 11.52 -74.81
N GLU A 151 -38.84 12.67 -74.80
CA GLU A 151 -39.28 13.88 -75.58
C GLU A 151 -39.43 13.62 -77.03
N LEU A 152 -38.45 12.92 -77.70
CA LEU A 152 -38.49 12.59 -79.10
C LEU A 152 -39.58 11.56 -79.46
N THR A 153 -39.89 10.63 -78.50
CA THR A 153 -40.97 9.66 -78.70
C THR A 153 -42.34 10.34 -78.67
N GLU A 154 -42.53 11.28 -77.76
CA GLU A 154 -43.77 12.11 -77.71
C GLU A 154 -43.99 12.88 -78.98
N GLN A 155 -42.91 13.34 -79.57
CA GLN A 155 -42.92 14.03 -80.92
C GLN A 155 -43.03 13.04 -82.12
N LYS A 156 -43.07 11.71 -81.84
CA LYS A 156 -43.10 10.61 -82.80
C LYS A 156 -41.88 10.57 -83.72
N LEU A 157 -40.73 11.06 -83.27
CA LEU A 157 -39.50 11.13 -84.06
C LEU A 157 -38.61 9.89 -83.96
N ILE A 158 -38.86 9.03 -82.95
CA ILE A 158 -38.18 7.74 -82.76
C ILE A 158 -39.17 6.60 -82.52
N SER A 159 -38.71 5.35 -82.69
CA SER A 159 -39.53 4.17 -82.46
C SER A 159 -39.69 3.86 -80.93
N LYS A 160 -40.83 3.23 -80.58
CA LYS A 160 -41.01 2.76 -79.14
C LYS A 160 -39.92 1.79 -78.71
N GLN A 161 -39.46 0.92 -79.62
CA GLN A 161 -38.37 -0.02 -79.32
C GLN A 161 -37.08 0.68 -78.96
N THR A 162 -36.73 1.79 -79.67
CA THR A 162 -35.55 2.58 -79.27
C THR A 162 -35.69 3.24 -77.94
N ALA A 163 -36.90 3.74 -77.56
CA ALA A 163 -37.16 4.33 -76.27
C ALA A 163 -37.04 3.32 -75.15
N GLU A 164 -37.58 2.09 -75.33
CA GLU A 164 -37.47 1.00 -74.36
C GLU A 164 -36.05 0.53 -74.15
N THR A 165 -35.22 0.53 -75.21
CA THR A 165 -33.79 0.22 -75.12
C THR A 165 -33.06 1.22 -74.22
N VAL A 166 -33.26 2.52 -74.44
CA VAL A 166 -32.60 3.61 -73.68
C VAL A 166 -33.11 3.61 -72.22
N GLU A 167 -34.38 3.31 -71.97
CA GLU A 167 -34.91 3.15 -70.62
C GLU A 167 -34.25 1.96 -69.88
N THR A 168 -34.05 0.84 -70.59
CA THR A 168 -33.38 -0.34 -70.05
C THR A 168 -31.90 -0.03 -69.74
N GLU A 169 -31.22 0.74 -70.59
CA GLU A 169 -29.85 1.20 -70.30
C GLU A 169 -29.78 2.06 -69.03
N ALA A 170 -30.74 2.98 -68.86
CA ALA A 170 -30.78 3.82 -67.66
C ALA A 170 -31.04 2.97 -66.40
N ARG A 171 -31.93 1.96 -66.44
CA ARG A 171 -32.18 1.01 -65.34
C ARG A 171 -30.94 0.18 -65.06
N THR A 172 -30.23 -0.29 -66.07
CA THR A 172 -29.00 -1.05 -65.94
C THR A 172 -27.91 -0.22 -65.26
N ALA A 173 -27.75 1.07 -65.68
CA ALA A 173 -26.82 1.99 -65.07
C ALA A 173 -27.18 2.27 -63.61
N ALA A 174 -28.48 2.39 -63.28
CA ALA A 174 -28.90 2.55 -61.86
C ALA A 174 -28.59 1.31 -61.02
N ALA A 175 -28.78 0.13 -61.54
CA ALA A 175 -28.40 -1.13 -60.84
C ALA A 175 -26.87 -1.21 -60.65
N ALA A 176 -26.05 -0.74 -61.60
CA ALA A 176 -24.61 -0.71 -61.51
C ALA A 176 -24.12 0.27 -60.40
N VAL A 177 -24.79 1.41 -60.20
CA VAL A 177 -24.53 2.33 -59.09
C VAL A 177 -24.86 1.64 -57.76
N SER A 178 -26.01 1.00 -57.64
CA SER A 178 -26.37 0.29 -56.39
C SER A 178 -25.39 -0.81 -56.05
N ALA A 179 -24.92 -1.60 -57.01
CA ALA A 179 -23.89 -2.62 -56.80
C ALA A 179 -22.56 -2.02 -56.34
N SER A 180 -22.13 -0.87 -56.95
CA SER A 180 -20.88 -0.20 -56.54
C SER A 180 -20.97 0.46 -55.16
N GLN A 181 -22.17 0.93 -54.77
CA GLN A 181 -22.41 1.42 -53.39
C GLN A 181 -22.34 0.28 -52.37
N ALA A 182 -22.91 -0.90 -52.64
CA ALA A 182 -22.77 -2.05 -51.77
C ALA A 182 -21.29 -2.50 -51.60
N ASN A 183 -20.51 -2.45 -52.69
CA ASN A 183 -19.07 -2.71 -52.61
C ASN A 183 -18.31 -1.67 -51.74
N LEU A 184 -18.72 -0.40 -51.80
CA LEU A 184 -18.15 0.64 -50.94
C LEU A 184 -18.51 0.43 -49.49
N GLU A 185 -19.76 0.05 -49.17
CA GLU A 185 -20.15 -0.28 -47.79
C GLU A 185 -19.39 -1.49 -47.25
N GLN A 186 -19.16 -2.52 -48.06
CA GLN A 186 -18.32 -3.66 -47.70
C GLN A 186 -16.88 -3.21 -47.38
N ALA A 187 -16.27 -2.37 -48.24
CA ALA A 187 -14.92 -1.85 -47.99
C ALA A 187 -14.85 -0.97 -46.72
N LEU A 188 -15.87 -0.13 -46.49
CA LEU A 188 -15.98 0.67 -45.25
C LEU A 188 -16.14 -0.20 -44.02
N SER A 189 -16.92 -1.27 -44.08
CA SER A 189 -17.09 -2.23 -43.00
C SER A 189 -15.79 -2.98 -42.67
N ALA A 190 -15.02 -3.36 -43.71
CA ALA A 190 -13.70 -3.98 -43.55
C ALA A 190 -12.69 -3.04 -42.89
N LEU A 191 -12.65 -1.78 -43.32
CA LEU A 191 -11.78 -0.76 -42.73
C LEU A 191 -12.16 -0.48 -41.27
N GLY A 192 -13.44 -0.47 -40.92
CA GLY A 192 -13.93 -0.08 -39.60
C GLY A 192 -13.53 1.35 -39.24
N LYS A 193 -13.03 1.54 -38.01
CA LYS A 193 -12.43 2.82 -37.59
C LYS A 193 -11.02 2.97 -38.20
N ALA A 194 -10.73 4.07 -38.84
CA ALA A 194 -9.47 4.28 -39.55
C ALA A 194 -8.29 4.64 -38.60
N GLY A 195 -7.09 4.25 -38.98
CA GLY A 195 -5.84 4.64 -38.33
C GLY A 195 -5.64 4.00 -36.96
N ALA A 196 -5.15 4.75 -35.97
CA ALA A 196 -4.89 4.28 -34.62
C ALA A 196 -6.16 3.76 -33.86
N ASN A 197 -7.34 4.13 -34.35
CA ASN A 197 -8.62 3.66 -33.80
C ASN A 197 -9.10 2.33 -34.41
N ASN A 198 -8.38 1.80 -35.41
CA ASN A 198 -8.65 0.50 -35.98
C ASN A 198 -8.48 -0.59 -34.90
N ALA A 199 -9.38 -1.57 -34.85
CA ALA A 199 -9.37 -2.61 -33.79
C ALA A 199 -8.10 -3.48 -33.84
N THR A 200 -7.62 -3.81 -35.06
CA THR A 200 -6.40 -4.62 -35.25
C THR A 200 -5.16 -3.84 -34.81
N VAL A 201 -5.07 -2.56 -35.14
CA VAL A 201 -3.97 -1.68 -34.73
C VAL A 201 -3.96 -1.51 -33.20
N ARG A 202 -5.13 -1.27 -32.59
CA ARG A 202 -5.21 -1.17 -31.11
C ARG A 202 -4.83 -2.48 -30.40
N SER A 203 -5.24 -3.61 -30.95
CA SER A 203 -4.88 -4.93 -30.41
C SER A 203 -3.37 -5.17 -30.47
N ALA A 204 -2.74 -4.85 -31.60
CA ALA A 204 -1.28 -4.96 -31.76
C ALA A 204 -0.53 -3.97 -30.86
N ALA A 205 -1.01 -2.73 -30.75
CA ALA A 205 -0.45 -1.73 -29.85
C ALA A 205 -0.53 -2.14 -28.36
N ALA A 206 -1.64 -2.78 -27.96
CA ALA A 206 -1.79 -3.31 -26.60
C ALA A 206 -0.80 -4.45 -26.33
N LYS A 207 -0.57 -5.34 -27.29
CA LYS A 207 0.44 -6.41 -27.16
C LYS A 207 1.86 -5.84 -27.03
N LEU A 208 2.18 -4.80 -27.82
CA LEU A 208 3.46 -4.12 -27.71
C LEU A 208 3.62 -3.45 -26.33
N ALA A 209 2.58 -2.78 -25.84
CA ALA A 209 2.60 -2.18 -24.50
C ALA A 209 2.84 -3.23 -23.41
N GLN A 210 2.19 -4.41 -23.50
CA GLN A 210 2.42 -5.53 -22.58
C GLN A 210 3.87 -6.03 -22.65
N ALA A 211 4.41 -6.26 -23.85
CA ALA A 211 5.79 -6.72 -23.99
C ALA A 211 6.81 -5.71 -23.43
N LYS A 212 6.58 -4.41 -23.63
CA LYS A 212 7.41 -3.36 -23.03
C LYS A 212 7.31 -3.30 -21.51
N LEU A 213 6.12 -3.54 -20.97
CA LEU A 213 5.91 -3.63 -19.53
C LEU A 213 6.67 -4.83 -18.94
N ASP A 214 6.55 -6.00 -19.56
CA ASP A 214 7.25 -7.21 -19.14
C ASP A 214 8.78 -7.02 -19.20
N LEU A 215 9.29 -6.35 -20.23
CA LEU A 215 10.70 -5.98 -20.33
C LEU A 215 11.11 -5.01 -19.20
N SER A 216 10.27 -4.04 -18.86
CA SER A 216 10.57 -3.13 -17.75
C SER A 216 10.65 -3.85 -16.40
N HIS A 217 9.88 -4.92 -16.23
CA HIS A 217 9.86 -5.74 -15.03
C HIS A 217 11.08 -6.68 -14.90
N THR A 218 11.94 -6.75 -15.91
CA THR A 218 13.24 -7.46 -15.78
C THR A 218 14.19 -6.75 -14.84
N LYS A 219 14.00 -5.46 -14.60
CA LYS A 219 14.69 -4.68 -13.56
C LYS A 219 13.80 -4.60 -12.34
N VAL A 220 14.17 -5.28 -11.28
CA VAL A 220 13.40 -5.29 -10.03
C VAL A 220 13.87 -4.14 -9.15
N LEU A 221 12.94 -3.24 -8.85
CA LEU A 221 13.19 -2.02 -8.09
C LEU A 221 12.65 -2.13 -6.67
N ALA A 222 13.25 -1.40 -5.73
CA ALA A 222 12.76 -1.27 -4.37
C ALA A 222 11.45 -0.49 -4.33
N PRO A 223 10.36 -1.04 -3.77
CA PRO A 223 9.06 -0.36 -3.70
C PRO A 223 9.01 0.74 -2.64
N ALA A 224 9.89 0.67 -1.64
CA ALA A 224 10.02 1.63 -0.54
C ALA A 224 11.46 1.65 -0.06
N SER A 225 11.85 2.73 0.63
CA SER A 225 13.11 2.79 1.35
C SER A 225 13.06 1.86 2.57
N GLY A 226 14.21 1.23 2.90
CA GLY A 226 14.26 0.27 4.00
C GLY A 226 15.53 -0.56 3.99
N VAL A 227 15.49 -1.68 4.70
CA VAL A 227 16.62 -2.62 4.81
C VAL A 227 16.20 -3.98 4.25
N ILE A 228 17.07 -4.57 3.44
CA ILE A 228 16.89 -5.91 2.88
C ILE A 228 17.09 -6.97 3.98
N ALA A 229 16.25 -7.97 3.98
CA ALA A 229 16.34 -9.12 4.89
C ALA A 229 16.05 -10.43 4.17
N ASN A 230 16.71 -11.49 4.61
CA ASN A 230 16.59 -12.86 4.06
C ASN A 230 16.95 -12.93 2.56
N PHE A 231 18.03 -12.28 2.16
CA PHE A 231 18.48 -12.23 0.78
C PHE A 231 19.41 -13.40 0.46
N GLU A 232 18.87 -14.41 -0.22
CA GLU A 232 19.63 -15.61 -0.61
C GLU A 232 19.87 -15.71 -2.13
N LEU A 233 19.44 -14.73 -2.91
CA LEU A 233 19.54 -14.75 -4.36
C LEU A 233 21.00 -14.74 -4.83
N ARG A 234 21.29 -15.47 -5.90
CA ARG A 234 22.62 -15.56 -6.52
C ARG A 234 22.53 -15.30 -8.02
N PRO A 235 23.57 -14.71 -8.65
CA PRO A 235 23.64 -14.65 -10.09
C PRO A 235 23.52 -16.06 -10.72
N GLY A 236 22.69 -16.20 -11.75
CA GLY A 236 22.35 -17.48 -12.36
C GLY A 236 21.17 -18.22 -11.73
N SER A 237 20.65 -17.76 -10.58
CA SER A 237 19.43 -18.34 -10.01
C SER A 237 18.23 -18.09 -10.93
N MET A 238 17.32 -19.06 -11.03
CA MET A 238 16.06 -18.91 -11.74
C MET A 238 15.01 -18.33 -10.78
N VAL A 239 14.41 -17.20 -11.12
CA VAL A 239 13.28 -16.63 -10.40
C VAL A 239 11.98 -16.87 -11.14
N GLN A 240 10.88 -17.03 -10.38
CA GLN A 240 9.54 -17.20 -10.91
C GLN A 240 8.68 -15.98 -10.54
N GLY A 241 7.88 -15.54 -11.50
CA GLY A 241 6.95 -14.42 -11.27
C GLY A 241 5.95 -14.73 -10.17
N GLY A 242 5.79 -13.80 -9.23
CA GLY A 242 4.84 -13.90 -8.10
C GLY A 242 5.33 -14.73 -6.91
N VAL A 243 6.51 -15.32 -6.95
CA VAL A 243 7.08 -16.07 -5.81
C VAL A 243 7.96 -15.14 -4.97
N PRO A 244 7.70 -15.01 -3.65
CA PRO A 244 8.55 -14.22 -2.76
C PRO A 244 9.99 -14.74 -2.73
N ILE A 245 10.95 -13.82 -2.78
CA ILE A 245 12.37 -14.13 -2.86
C ILE A 245 13.11 -13.65 -1.61
N PHE A 246 12.79 -12.43 -1.16
CA PHE A 246 13.35 -11.80 0.04
C PHE A 246 12.38 -10.72 0.56
N THR A 247 12.73 -10.08 1.65
CA THR A 247 11.87 -9.07 2.30
C THR A 247 12.59 -7.72 2.37
N VAL A 248 11.87 -6.64 2.10
CA VAL A 248 12.29 -5.27 2.42
C VAL A 248 11.54 -4.82 3.66
N ILE A 249 12.28 -4.43 4.69
CA ILE A 249 11.76 -3.87 5.94
C ILE A 249 11.78 -2.36 5.80
N GLY A 250 10.61 -1.74 5.69
CA GLY A 250 10.49 -0.28 5.57
C GLY A 250 10.99 0.45 6.82
N ASP A 251 11.63 1.58 6.62
CA ASP A 251 12.21 2.44 7.66
C ASP A 251 11.31 3.63 8.04
N SER A 252 10.18 3.81 7.35
CA SER A 252 9.30 4.97 7.53
C SER A 252 8.38 4.88 8.74
N GLU A 253 7.95 3.69 9.10
CA GLU A 253 6.99 3.48 10.20
C GLU A 253 7.39 2.27 11.05
N TYR A 254 7.61 2.56 12.34
CA TYR A 254 7.80 1.53 13.35
C TYR A 254 6.66 1.59 14.36
N TRP A 255 6.24 0.43 14.84
CA TRP A 255 5.31 0.30 15.96
C TRP A 255 5.74 -0.82 16.89
N VAL A 256 5.18 -0.81 18.07
CA VAL A 256 5.36 -1.88 19.04
C VAL A 256 4.00 -2.52 19.30
N ASP A 257 3.93 -3.82 19.11
CA ASP A 257 2.76 -4.61 19.51
C ASP A 257 2.95 -5.01 20.96
N ALA A 258 2.31 -4.27 21.86
CA ALA A 258 2.42 -4.40 23.31
C ALA A 258 1.24 -5.22 23.86
N ASN A 259 1.53 -6.37 24.47
CA ASN A 259 0.54 -7.30 24.96
C ASN A 259 0.19 -6.99 26.43
N PHE A 260 -0.83 -6.18 26.67
CA PHE A 260 -1.33 -5.83 27.99
C PHE A 260 -2.26 -6.90 28.53
N LYS A 261 -2.33 -7.04 29.86
CA LYS A 261 -3.34 -7.90 30.52
C LYS A 261 -4.73 -7.31 30.32
N GLU A 262 -5.73 -8.16 30.11
CA GLU A 262 -7.14 -7.75 29.95
C GLU A 262 -7.65 -6.88 31.11
N THR A 263 -7.12 -7.10 32.32
CA THR A 263 -7.48 -6.33 33.51
C THR A 263 -7.01 -4.88 33.48
N GLU A 264 -6.00 -4.58 32.70
CA GLU A 264 -5.37 -3.25 32.58
C GLU A 264 -5.92 -2.44 31.42
N LEU A 265 -6.55 -3.10 30.43
CA LEU A 265 -7.04 -2.47 29.20
C LEU A 265 -8.12 -1.40 29.39
N ARG A 266 -8.89 -1.48 30.48
CA ARG A 266 -9.93 -0.47 30.78
C ARG A 266 -9.37 0.96 30.78
N ARG A 267 -8.09 1.11 31.12
CA ARG A 267 -7.39 2.39 31.25
C ARG A 267 -6.64 2.80 29.98
N VAL A 268 -6.41 1.88 29.04
CA VAL A 268 -5.67 2.14 27.80
C VAL A 268 -6.65 2.54 26.69
N LYS A 269 -6.41 3.69 26.06
CA LYS A 269 -7.24 4.24 25.00
C LYS A 269 -6.37 4.72 23.83
N PRO A 270 -6.86 4.67 22.58
CA PRO A 270 -6.18 5.31 21.44
C PRO A 270 -5.91 6.79 21.69
N GLY A 271 -4.77 7.29 21.22
CA GLY A 271 -4.30 8.65 21.38
C GLY A 271 -3.51 8.94 22.67
N GLN A 272 -3.41 7.98 23.58
CA GLN A 272 -2.59 8.14 24.79
C GLN A 272 -1.10 8.09 24.46
N LYS A 273 -0.32 8.90 25.17
CA LYS A 273 1.14 8.89 25.07
C LYS A 273 1.72 7.63 25.68
N ALA A 274 2.77 7.14 25.07
CA ALA A 274 3.50 5.98 25.56
C ALA A 274 5.01 6.25 25.52
N THR A 275 5.73 5.67 26.47
CA THR A 275 7.18 5.59 26.48
C THR A 275 7.56 4.15 26.15
N ILE A 276 8.48 3.99 25.20
CA ILE A 276 8.96 2.70 24.71
C ILE A 276 10.45 2.62 25.02
N VAL A 277 10.87 1.60 25.73
CA VAL A 277 12.27 1.27 25.99
C VAL A 277 12.55 -0.07 25.33
N VAL A 278 13.37 -0.06 24.28
CA VAL A 278 13.76 -1.29 23.58
C VAL A 278 14.93 -1.93 24.34
N ASP A 279 14.87 -3.25 24.58
CA ASP A 279 15.88 -3.95 25.40
C ASP A 279 17.32 -3.84 24.85
N MET A 280 17.42 -3.58 23.54
CA MET A 280 18.69 -3.33 22.87
C MET A 280 19.29 -1.95 23.24
N TYR A 281 18.45 -0.98 23.67
CA TYR A 281 18.84 0.40 24.00
C TYR A 281 18.19 0.81 25.32
N ARG A 282 18.62 0.21 26.44
CA ARG A 282 17.99 0.39 27.76
C ARG A 282 18.06 1.81 28.30
N ASP A 283 19.05 2.57 27.85
CA ASP A 283 19.29 3.95 28.29
C ASP A 283 18.60 4.98 27.36
N HIS A 284 17.87 4.51 26.33
CA HIS A 284 17.18 5.38 25.37
C HIS A 284 15.66 5.13 25.39
N GLU A 285 14.90 6.23 25.55
CA GLU A 285 13.45 6.22 25.57
C GLU A 285 12.89 6.76 24.24
N PHE A 286 12.15 5.92 23.53
CA PHE A 286 11.39 6.35 22.36
C PHE A 286 10.00 6.83 22.78
N LYS A 287 9.53 7.92 22.17
CA LYS A 287 8.17 8.41 22.35
C LYS A 287 7.22 7.65 21.43
N GLY A 288 6.08 7.24 21.96
CA GLY A 288 5.06 6.55 21.23
C GLY A 288 3.66 7.10 21.52
N GLU A 289 2.72 6.66 20.72
CA GLU A 289 1.30 6.95 20.87
C GLU A 289 0.50 5.67 20.63
N VAL A 290 -0.48 5.41 21.49
CA VAL A 290 -1.39 4.29 21.33
C VAL A 290 -2.22 4.50 20.07
N GLN A 291 -1.99 3.68 19.05
CA GLN A 291 -2.70 3.76 17.77
C GLN A 291 -4.04 3.03 17.83
N SER A 292 -4.03 1.80 18.32
CA SER A 292 -5.23 0.96 18.36
C SER A 292 -5.11 -0.18 19.37
N LEU A 293 -6.25 -0.68 19.80
CA LEU A 293 -6.38 -1.90 20.62
C LEU A 293 -6.94 -3.00 19.72
N SER A 294 -6.40 -4.21 19.85
CA SER A 294 -6.93 -5.38 19.16
C SER A 294 -8.37 -5.70 19.61
N GLY A 295 -9.21 -6.13 18.67
CA GLY A 295 -10.58 -6.59 18.96
C GLY A 295 -10.67 -7.94 19.69
N GLY A 296 -9.53 -8.59 19.96
CA GLY A 296 -9.49 -9.89 20.65
C GLY A 296 -8.14 -10.17 21.29
N SER A 297 -8.11 -11.17 22.19
CA SER A 297 -6.87 -11.64 22.79
C SER A 297 -6.02 -12.41 21.80
N GLY A 298 -4.69 -12.49 22.02
CA GLY A 298 -3.78 -13.24 21.18
C GLY A 298 -4.18 -14.72 21.04
N GLN A 299 -4.83 -15.29 22.03
CA GLN A 299 -5.32 -16.67 21.98
C GLN A 299 -6.48 -16.85 20.97
N ALA A 300 -7.32 -15.84 20.78
CA ALA A 300 -8.43 -15.89 19.83
C ALA A 300 -7.97 -15.97 18.36
N PHE A 301 -6.75 -15.50 18.07
CA PHE A 301 -6.14 -15.51 16.74
C PHE A 301 -5.06 -16.60 16.57
N SER A 302 -4.88 -17.46 17.58
CA SER A 302 -3.94 -18.57 17.48
C SER A 302 -4.43 -19.64 16.52
N LEU A 303 -3.53 -20.20 15.69
CA LEU A 303 -3.83 -21.34 14.82
C LEU A 303 -4.28 -22.60 15.58
N LEU A 304 -3.86 -22.73 16.85
CA LEU A 304 -4.24 -23.82 17.76
C LEU A 304 -4.74 -23.20 19.07
N PRO A 305 -6.02 -22.79 19.16
CA PRO A 305 -6.58 -22.30 20.42
C PRO A 305 -6.53 -23.40 21.47
N ALA A 306 -6.06 -23.08 22.67
CA ALA A 306 -6.07 -24.03 23.77
C ALA A 306 -7.53 -24.40 24.12
N GLN A 307 -7.97 -25.58 23.73
CA GLN A 307 -9.26 -26.14 24.12
C GLN A 307 -9.13 -26.91 25.44
N ASN A 308 -9.59 -26.31 26.52
CA ASN A 308 -9.71 -27.00 27.81
C ASN A 308 -10.98 -27.88 27.82
N ALA A 309 -10.96 -28.97 27.05
CA ALA A 309 -12.09 -29.91 26.94
C ALA A 309 -12.16 -30.92 28.11
N THR A 310 -11.16 -30.95 28.97
CA THR A 310 -11.04 -31.92 30.06
C THR A 310 -11.25 -31.25 31.41
N GLY A 311 -12.48 -31.12 31.86
CA GLY A 311 -12.99 -31.01 33.25
C GLY A 311 -12.37 -30.07 34.27
N ASN A 312 -11.15 -29.63 34.16
CA ASN A 312 -10.48 -28.77 35.13
C ASN A 312 -10.13 -27.41 34.48
N TRP A 313 -11.11 -26.48 34.44
CA TRP A 313 -10.91 -25.15 33.90
C TRP A 313 -10.23 -24.22 34.90
N VAL A 314 -9.10 -23.65 34.52
CA VAL A 314 -8.39 -22.63 35.30
C VAL A 314 -8.48 -21.29 34.53
N LYS A 315 -8.98 -20.25 35.20
CA LYS A 315 -9.03 -18.90 34.65
C LYS A 315 -7.61 -18.33 34.51
N VAL A 316 -7.14 -18.16 33.29
CA VAL A 316 -5.86 -17.51 32.97
C VAL A 316 -6.14 -16.12 32.39
N THR A 317 -5.54 -15.08 32.98
CA THR A 317 -5.63 -13.68 32.46
C THR A 317 -5.10 -13.64 31.06
N GLN A 318 -5.94 -13.20 30.12
CA GLN A 318 -5.58 -13.09 28.72
C GLN A 318 -4.78 -11.82 28.45
N ARG A 319 -3.94 -11.87 27.41
CA ARG A 319 -3.23 -10.68 26.92
C ARG A 319 -3.87 -10.21 25.61
N VAL A 320 -4.02 -8.90 25.47
CA VAL A 320 -4.60 -8.27 24.29
C VAL A 320 -3.55 -7.37 23.69
N PRO A 321 -3.24 -7.52 22.39
CA PRO A 321 -2.28 -6.66 21.69
C PRO A 321 -2.80 -5.23 21.59
N VAL A 322 -1.95 -4.29 21.94
CA VAL A 322 -2.13 -2.85 21.74
C VAL A 322 -1.02 -2.38 20.82
N ARG A 323 -1.39 -1.75 19.73
CA ARG A 323 -0.41 -1.16 18.81
C ARG A 323 -0.02 0.24 19.26
N VAL A 324 1.26 0.44 19.49
CA VAL A 324 1.85 1.72 19.89
C VAL A 324 2.80 2.17 18.78
N ARG A 325 2.46 3.24 18.08
CA ARG A 325 3.28 3.81 17.02
C ARG A 325 4.48 4.56 17.63
N VAL A 326 5.66 4.37 17.08
CA VAL A 326 6.86 5.13 17.42
C VAL A 326 6.80 6.47 16.69
N LEU A 327 6.88 7.58 17.43
CA LEU A 327 6.74 8.93 16.84
C LEU A 327 8.03 9.46 16.23
N ASN A 328 9.17 9.19 16.88
CA ASN A 328 10.48 9.70 16.47
C ASN A 328 11.49 8.55 16.45
N PRO A 329 11.53 7.75 15.36
CA PRO A 329 12.61 6.79 15.18
C PRO A 329 13.94 7.58 15.08
N ASP A 330 14.95 7.12 15.79
CA ASP A 330 16.26 7.77 15.86
C ASP A 330 17.27 7.03 14.98
N ALA A 331 18.00 7.76 14.14
CA ALA A 331 19.02 7.19 13.27
C ALA A 331 20.23 6.63 14.03
N GLU A 332 20.53 7.15 15.23
CA GLU A 332 21.61 6.66 16.09
C GLU A 332 21.23 5.34 16.78
N HIS A 333 19.91 5.09 16.96
CA HIS A 333 19.38 3.90 17.59
C HIS A 333 18.39 3.17 16.65
N PRO A 334 18.89 2.57 15.56
CA PRO A 334 18.02 1.94 14.55
C PRO A 334 17.21 0.80 15.14
N LEU A 335 15.89 0.89 15.01
CA LEU A 335 14.97 -0.13 15.49
C LEU A 335 15.05 -1.38 14.60
N ARG A 336 15.03 -2.55 15.24
CA ARG A 336 15.02 -3.86 14.56
C ARG A 336 13.73 -4.61 14.87
N ILE A 337 13.08 -5.13 13.85
CA ILE A 337 11.86 -5.92 14.03
C ILE A 337 12.13 -7.19 14.82
N GLY A 338 11.17 -7.58 15.64
CA GLY A 338 11.28 -8.77 16.50
C GLY A 338 12.05 -8.54 17.80
N THR A 339 12.66 -7.37 18.02
CA THR A 339 13.29 -7.05 19.31
C THR A 339 12.22 -6.79 20.37
N THR A 340 12.53 -7.18 21.61
CA THR A 340 11.67 -6.96 22.78
C THR A 340 11.78 -5.51 23.27
N ALA A 341 10.70 -5.04 23.86
CA ALA A 341 10.63 -3.70 24.43
C ALA A 341 9.76 -3.69 25.69
N THR A 342 9.95 -2.70 26.52
CA THR A 342 9.03 -2.35 27.60
C THR A 342 8.23 -1.13 27.18
N VAL A 343 6.90 -1.26 27.20
CA VAL A 343 5.99 -0.17 26.87
C VAL A 343 5.28 0.30 28.13
N ARG A 344 5.30 1.61 28.35
CA ARG A 344 4.61 2.29 29.44
C ARG A 344 3.66 3.32 28.86
N VAL A 345 2.36 3.13 29.08
CA VAL A 345 1.29 4.03 28.60
C VAL A 345 0.84 4.95 29.70
N GLU A 346 0.73 6.23 29.43
CA GLU A 346 0.13 7.21 30.34
C GLU A 346 -1.40 7.01 30.35
N ALA A 347 -1.90 6.41 31.41
CA ALA A 347 -3.32 6.07 31.55
C ALA A 347 -3.88 6.64 32.87
N PRO A 348 -4.12 7.96 32.94
CA PRO A 348 -4.79 8.55 34.09
C PRO A 348 -6.19 7.94 34.27
N GLU A 349 -6.66 7.87 35.54
CA GLU A 349 -7.99 7.30 35.87
C GLU A 349 -9.15 7.96 35.14
#